data_670602644b7e1b423f34727c0a99ae72
#
_entry.id   670602644b7e1b423f34727c0a99ae72
#
_cell.length_a   1.000
_cell.length_b   1.000
_cell.length_c   1.000
_cell.angle_alpha   90.00
_cell.angle_beta   90.00
_cell.angle_gamma   90.00
#
_symmetry.space_group_name_H-M   'P 1'
#
loop_
_entity.id
_entity.type
_entity.pdbx_description
1 polymer ?
#
loop_
_entity_poly.entity_id
_entity_poly.type
_entity_poly.pdbx_seq_one_letter_code
_entity_poly.pdbx_strand_id
1 'polypeptide(L)'
;MSAPEDPRRWISAFLEAQAAELDAARNTLLAYGRDLGDFSAWLARRGAGFATATRADVEAYLVACEADGLAAATRARRLSAIRQLYRFAFEEGWRADNPALQIRGPGRAARLPRDLSHAEVDALLEAAETTGRTPLDRLRNACLM
;
A
#
# COMPACT_ATOMS: atom_id res chain seq x y z
N MET A 1 5.91 -9.20 26.30
CA MET A 1 7.15 -9.42 25.52
C MET A 1 7.76 -8.08 25.19
N SER A 2 9.06 -7.94 25.34
CA SER A 2 9.73 -6.67 25.09
C SER A 2 9.84 -6.42 23.57
N ALA A 3 9.60 -5.19 23.14
CA ALA A 3 9.75 -4.83 21.74
C ALA A 3 11.22 -5.02 21.28
N PRO A 4 11.45 -5.53 20.07
CA PRO A 4 12.80 -5.63 19.53
C PRO A 4 13.43 -4.23 19.38
N GLU A 5 14.73 -4.11 19.66
CA GLU A 5 15.45 -2.85 19.43
C GLU A 5 15.76 -2.61 17.96
N ASP A 6 15.96 -3.70 17.19
CA ASP A 6 16.28 -3.61 15.76
C ASP A 6 15.02 -3.43 14.91
N PRO A 7 14.91 -2.34 14.14
CA PRO A 7 13.79 -2.10 13.25
C PRO A 7 13.57 -3.21 12.21
N ARG A 8 14.62 -3.91 11.81
CA ARG A 8 14.52 -5.02 10.86
C ARG A 8 13.71 -6.18 11.43
N ARG A 9 13.82 -6.42 12.73
CA ARG A 9 13.03 -7.45 13.41
C ARG A 9 11.54 -7.10 13.47
N TRP A 10 11.22 -5.82 13.62
CA TRP A 10 9.84 -5.36 13.53
C TRP A 10 9.25 -5.67 12.16
N ILE A 11 9.99 -5.35 11.11
CA ILE A 11 9.54 -5.53 9.74
C ILE A 11 9.42 -7.02 9.40
N SER A 12 10.43 -7.84 9.72
CA SER A 12 10.40 -9.28 9.40
C SER A 12 9.26 -10.00 10.11
N ALA A 13 9.11 -9.79 11.42
CA ALA A 13 8.02 -10.41 12.20
C ALA A 13 6.64 -9.99 11.70
N PHE A 14 6.46 -8.72 11.38
CA PHE A 14 5.22 -8.22 10.77
C PHE A 14 4.93 -8.88 9.43
N LEU A 15 5.91 -8.94 8.53
CA LEU A 15 5.73 -9.53 7.20
C LEU A 15 5.46 -11.05 7.28
N GLU A 16 6.12 -11.75 8.20
CA GLU A 16 5.86 -13.17 8.48
C GLU A 16 4.44 -13.40 8.97
N ALA A 17 3.96 -12.57 9.91
CA ALA A 17 2.59 -12.64 10.39
C ALA A 17 1.56 -12.35 9.28
N GLN A 18 1.80 -11.34 8.46
CA GLN A 18 0.92 -11.02 7.32
C GLN A 18 0.87 -12.16 6.29
N ALA A 19 2.00 -12.82 6.04
CA ALA A 19 2.05 -13.96 5.14
C ALA A 19 1.29 -15.17 5.68
N ALA A 20 1.38 -15.42 6.99
CA ALA A 20 0.77 -16.58 7.64
C ALA A 20 -0.74 -16.41 7.86
N GLU A 21 -1.19 -15.22 8.27
CA GLU A 21 -2.57 -15.00 8.71
C GLU A 21 -3.51 -14.54 7.60
N LEU A 22 -3.01 -13.74 6.66
CA LEU A 22 -3.85 -13.06 5.67
C LEU A 22 -3.62 -13.54 4.24
N ASP A 23 -2.76 -14.52 4.03
CA ASP A 23 -2.37 -14.99 2.68
C ASP A 23 -2.08 -13.80 1.74
N ALA A 24 -1.40 -12.79 2.31
CA ALA A 24 -1.14 -11.54 1.59
C ALA A 24 -0.30 -11.80 0.35
N ALA A 25 -0.70 -11.23 -0.77
CA ALA A 25 0.02 -11.38 -2.03
C ALA A 25 1.49 -10.99 -1.85
N ARG A 26 2.41 -11.82 -2.38
CA ARG A 26 3.85 -11.60 -2.28
C ARG A 26 4.29 -10.18 -2.66
N ASN A 27 3.68 -9.60 -3.69
CA ASN A 27 3.99 -8.23 -4.12
C ASN A 27 3.60 -7.19 -3.08
N THR A 28 2.50 -7.39 -2.35
CA THR A 28 2.08 -6.52 -1.25
C THR A 28 3.08 -6.57 -0.11
N LEU A 29 3.55 -7.77 0.27
CA LEU A 29 4.56 -7.95 1.32
C LEU A 29 5.89 -7.28 0.95
N LEU A 30 6.34 -7.43 -0.29
CA LEU A 30 7.54 -6.77 -0.80
C LEU A 30 7.41 -5.25 -0.80
N ALA A 31 6.25 -4.72 -1.18
CA ALA A 31 5.97 -3.28 -1.16
C ALA A 31 5.96 -2.74 0.27
N TYR A 32 5.30 -3.42 1.20
CA TYR A 32 5.27 -3.06 2.61
C TYR A 32 6.66 -3.10 3.25
N GLY A 33 7.47 -4.11 2.94
CA GLY A 33 8.84 -4.21 3.42
C GLY A 33 9.70 -3.01 3.00
N ARG A 34 9.59 -2.57 1.74
CA ARG A 34 10.29 -1.37 1.23
C ARG A 34 9.76 -0.10 1.90
N ASP A 35 8.45 0.07 1.97
CA ASP A 35 7.81 1.25 2.55
C ASP A 35 8.18 1.42 4.03
N LEU A 36 8.19 0.33 4.79
CA LEU A 36 8.58 0.33 6.21
C LEU A 36 10.09 0.55 6.40
N GLY A 37 10.91 0.01 5.49
CA GLY A 37 12.35 0.28 5.47
C GLY A 37 12.66 1.77 5.26
N ASP A 38 11.97 2.41 4.32
CA ASP A 38 12.10 3.85 4.07
C ASP A 38 11.64 4.68 5.28
N PHE A 39 10.53 4.32 5.90
CA PHE A 39 10.03 4.98 7.11
C PHE A 39 11.00 4.82 8.28
N SER A 40 11.54 3.63 8.48
CA SER A 40 12.56 3.37 9.51
C SER A 40 13.79 4.23 9.32
N ALA A 41 14.32 4.33 8.10
CA ALA A 41 15.48 5.14 7.78
C ALA A 41 15.20 6.65 8.00
N TRP A 42 13.99 7.10 7.67
CA TRP A 42 13.57 8.48 7.92
C TRP A 42 13.48 8.79 9.41
N LEU A 43 12.90 7.89 10.22
CA LEU A 43 12.86 8.03 11.68
C LEU A 43 14.27 8.07 12.29
N ALA A 44 15.18 7.19 11.84
CA ALA A 44 16.55 7.12 12.34
C ALA A 44 17.29 8.44 12.14
N ARG A 45 17.10 9.13 11.01
CA ARG A 45 17.67 10.47 10.76
C ARG A 45 17.17 11.54 11.75
N ARG A 46 16.04 11.31 12.39
CA ARG A 46 15.44 12.20 13.39
C ARG A 46 15.72 11.73 14.82
N GLY A 47 16.53 10.69 15.00
CA GLY A 47 16.83 10.11 16.31
C GLY A 47 15.66 9.34 16.93
N ALA A 48 14.71 8.88 16.11
CA ALA A 48 13.56 8.08 16.52
C ALA A 48 13.59 6.69 15.91
N GLY A 49 12.75 5.79 16.42
CA GLY A 49 12.54 4.45 15.89
C GLY A 49 11.08 4.04 15.98
N PHE A 50 10.73 2.83 15.56
CA PHE A 50 9.36 2.36 15.63
C PHE A 50 8.76 2.38 17.03
N ALA A 51 9.57 2.07 18.05
CA ALA A 51 9.13 2.05 19.44
C ALA A 51 8.81 3.46 19.99
N THR A 52 9.48 4.49 19.49
CA THR A 52 9.40 5.87 20.01
C THR A 52 8.65 6.83 19.11
N ALA A 53 8.36 6.45 17.87
CA ALA A 53 7.68 7.31 16.91
C ALA A 53 6.30 7.74 17.42
N THR A 54 6.00 9.00 17.23
CA THR A 54 4.74 9.63 17.61
C THR A 54 3.83 9.83 16.38
N ARG A 55 2.57 10.19 16.62
CA ARG A 55 1.66 10.62 15.55
C ARG A 55 2.25 11.75 14.71
N ALA A 56 2.87 12.73 15.36
CA ALA A 56 3.51 13.86 14.68
C ALA A 56 4.65 13.40 13.75
N ASP A 57 5.40 12.38 14.12
CA ASP A 57 6.45 11.80 13.27
C ASP A 57 5.87 11.15 12.03
N VAL A 58 4.78 10.41 12.15
CA VAL A 58 4.10 9.81 10.99
C VAL A 58 3.52 10.86 10.06
N GLU A 59 2.87 11.89 10.60
CA GLU A 59 2.36 13.03 9.84
C GLU A 59 3.49 13.77 9.10
N ALA A 60 4.59 14.05 9.78
CA ALA A 60 5.76 14.71 9.18
C ALA A 60 6.40 13.85 8.07
N TYR A 61 6.43 12.53 8.24
CA TYR A 61 6.88 11.61 7.19
C TYR A 61 6.02 11.69 5.94
N LEU A 62 4.71 11.71 6.09
CA LEU A 62 3.78 11.82 4.95
C LEU A 62 3.92 13.17 4.22
N VAL A 63 4.14 14.24 4.98
CA VAL A 63 4.44 15.58 4.40
C VAL A 63 5.76 15.54 3.63
N ALA A 64 6.80 14.92 4.18
CA ALA A 64 8.07 14.74 3.47
C ALA A 64 7.91 13.92 2.18
N CYS A 65 7.13 12.84 2.21
CA CYS A 65 6.80 12.07 1.01
C CYS A 65 6.11 12.90 -0.07
N GLU A 66 5.21 13.81 0.33
CA GLU A 66 4.55 14.73 -0.60
C GLU A 66 5.53 15.75 -1.19
N ALA A 67 6.40 16.31 -0.37
CA ALA A 67 7.45 17.25 -0.81
C ALA A 67 8.43 16.59 -1.80
N ASP A 68 8.70 15.30 -1.62
CA ASP A 68 9.54 14.48 -2.53
C ASP A 68 8.81 14.10 -3.83
N GLY A 69 7.56 14.52 -4.01
CA GLY A 69 6.79 14.30 -5.23
C GLY A 69 6.16 12.92 -5.35
N LEU A 70 6.05 12.15 -4.26
CA LEU A 70 5.40 10.84 -4.31
C LEU A 70 3.90 10.97 -4.61
N ALA A 71 3.41 10.08 -5.48
CA ALA A 71 1.99 10.03 -5.83
C ALA A 71 1.10 9.76 -4.60
N ALA A 72 -0.14 10.28 -4.63
CA ALA A 72 -1.10 10.09 -3.56
C ALA A 72 -1.36 8.60 -3.25
N ALA A 73 -1.42 7.75 -4.27
CA ALA A 73 -1.57 6.29 -4.10
C ALA A 73 -0.39 5.66 -3.36
N THR A 74 0.84 6.08 -3.63
CA THR A 74 2.04 5.62 -2.94
C THR A 74 2.05 6.07 -1.48
N ARG A 75 1.70 7.32 -1.21
CA ARG A 75 1.58 7.84 0.16
C ARG A 75 0.49 7.11 0.95
N ALA A 76 -0.65 6.83 0.33
CA ALA A 76 -1.72 6.04 0.94
C ALA A 76 -1.27 4.61 1.28
N ARG A 77 -0.55 3.95 0.39
CA ARG A 77 0.03 2.63 0.64
C ARG A 77 1.03 2.66 1.79
N ARG A 78 1.93 3.64 1.83
CA ARG A 78 2.90 3.82 2.92
C ARG A 78 2.21 4.00 4.26
N LEU A 79 1.18 4.83 4.33
CA LEU A 79 0.39 5.00 5.55
C LEU A 79 -0.31 3.70 5.96
N SER A 80 -0.84 2.93 5.01
CA SER A 80 -1.45 1.63 5.28
C SER A 80 -0.43 0.66 5.87
N ALA A 81 0.78 0.58 5.30
CA ALA A 81 1.85 -0.27 5.81
C ALA A 81 2.24 0.11 7.25
N ILE A 82 2.41 1.40 7.52
CA ILE A 82 2.74 1.92 8.86
C ILE A 82 1.60 1.60 9.85
N ARG A 83 0.36 1.82 9.47
CA ARG A 83 -0.81 1.54 10.33
C ARG A 83 -0.92 0.06 10.67
N GLN A 84 -0.69 -0.81 9.71
CA GLN A 84 -0.71 -2.27 9.91
C GLN A 84 0.45 -2.74 10.78
N LEU A 85 1.65 -2.18 10.60
CA LEU A 85 2.80 -2.47 11.48
C LEU A 85 2.49 -2.12 12.93
N TYR A 86 1.95 -0.94 13.20
CA TYR A 86 1.65 -0.53 14.56
C TYR A 86 0.45 -1.27 15.16
N ARG A 87 -0.49 -1.71 14.35
CA ARG A 87 -1.55 -2.62 14.78
C ARG A 87 -0.96 -3.95 15.25
N PHE A 88 -0.11 -4.55 14.43
CA PHE A 88 0.62 -5.77 14.79
C PHE A 88 1.44 -5.58 16.09
N ALA A 89 2.20 -4.49 16.19
CA ALA A 89 2.98 -4.18 17.40
C ALA A 89 2.11 -4.01 18.65
N PHE A 90 0.92 -3.48 18.52
CA PHE A 90 -0.05 -3.39 19.60
C PHE A 90 -0.57 -4.78 20.00
N GLU A 91 -0.92 -5.62 19.04
CA GLU A 91 -1.39 -6.99 19.27
C GLU A 91 -0.30 -7.87 19.92
N GLU A 92 0.96 -7.68 19.53
CA GLU A 92 2.12 -8.36 20.14
C GLU A 92 2.55 -7.79 21.50
N GLY A 93 1.93 -6.71 21.96
CA GLY A 93 2.27 -6.05 23.19
C GLY A 93 3.59 -5.26 23.14
N TRP A 94 4.11 -4.95 21.96
CA TRP A 94 5.32 -4.13 21.78
C TRP A 94 5.06 -2.64 21.98
N ARG A 95 3.83 -2.21 21.74
CA ARG A 95 3.36 -0.85 22.02
C ARG A 95 1.97 -0.88 22.63
N ALA A 96 1.68 0.13 23.44
CA ALA A 96 0.36 0.34 24.04
C ALA A 96 -0.57 1.18 23.17
N ASP A 97 -0.09 1.70 22.04
CA ASP A 97 -0.80 2.61 21.15
C ASP A 97 -0.51 2.35 19.66
N ASN A 98 -1.33 2.93 18.80
CA ASN A 98 -1.08 2.98 17.36
C ASN A 98 -1.01 4.44 16.91
N PRO A 99 0.19 5.02 16.71
CA PRO A 99 0.35 6.43 16.38
C PRO A 99 -0.19 6.79 14.98
N ALA A 100 -0.46 5.83 14.13
CA ALA A 100 -0.99 6.04 12.79
C ALA A 100 -2.51 5.84 12.67
N LEU A 101 -3.18 5.42 13.76
CA LEU A 101 -4.58 5.00 13.70
C LEU A 101 -5.53 6.09 13.19
N GLN A 102 -5.38 7.32 13.67
CA GLN A 102 -6.28 8.44 13.36
C GLN A 102 -5.78 9.35 12.24
N ILE A 103 -4.66 9.03 11.61
CA ILE A 103 -4.11 9.84 10.52
C ILE A 103 -4.94 9.59 9.27
N ARG A 104 -5.46 10.67 8.68
CA ARG A 104 -6.13 10.60 7.39
C ARG A 104 -5.09 10.51 6.28
N GLY A 105 -5.27 9.52 5.40
CA GLY A 105 -4.45 9.41 4.20
C GLY A 105 -4.74 10.55 3.21
N PRO A 106 -3.87 10.72 2.19
CA PRO A 106 -4.15 11.60 1.08
C PRO A 106 -5.51 11.23 0.50
N GLY A 107 -6.39 12.23 0.33
CA GLY A 107 -7.71 12.02 -0.22
C GLY A 107 -7.61 11.27 -1.54
N ARG A 108 -8.41 10.24 -1.71
CA ARG A 108 -8.59 9.63 -3.01
C ARG A 108 -9.13 10.72 -3.89
N ALA A 109 -8.35 11.21 -4.85
CA ALA A 109 -8.90 11.97 -5.94
C ALA A 109 -10.03 11.10 -6.50
N ALA A 110 -11.27 11.60 -6.42
CA ALA A 110 -12.39 10.93 -7.02
C ALA A 110 -12.06 10.82 -8.52
N ARG A 111 -11.51 9.69 -8.94
CA ARG A 111 -11.52 9.32 -10.34
C ARG A 111 -12.99 9.07 -10.62
N LEU A 112 -13.63 10.07 -11.19
CA LEU A 112 -14.87 9.83 -11.91
C LEU A 112 -14.60 8.63 -12.82
N PRO A 113 -15.45 7.57 -12.75
CA PRO A 113 -15.38 6.51 -13.74
C PRO A 113 -15.38 7.21 -15.10
N ARG A 114 -14.40 6.94 -15.93
CA ARG A 114 -14.46 7.36 -17.32
C ARG A 114 -15.50 6.46 -17.97
N ASP A 115 -16.70 6.96 -18.03
CA ASP A 115 -17.72 6.31 -18.83
C ASP A 115 -17.25 6.35 -20.28
N LEU A 116 -17.20 5.18 -20.90
CA LEU A 116 -16.88 5.06 -22.32
C LEU A 116 -18.04 5.70 -23.09
N SER A 117 -17.73 6.57 -24.04
CA SER A 117 -18.72 7.06 -24.99
C SER A 117 -19.23 5.91 -25.88
N HIS A 118 -20.42 6.06 -26.46
CA HIS A 118 -20.95 5.05 -27.39
C HIS A 118 -19.96 4.72 -28.51
N ALA A 119 -19.27 5.72 -29.05
CA ALA A 119 -18.27 5.53 -30.11
C ALA A 119 -17.05 4.71 -29.60
N GLU A 120 -16.61 4.89 -28.34
CA GLU A 120 -15.54 4.11 -27.74
C GLU A 120 -15.97 2.67 -27.45
N VAL A 121 -17.23 2.45 -27.05
CA VAL A 121 -17.81 1.11 -26.89
C VAL A 121 -17.89 0.39 -28.23
N ASP A 122 -18.36 1.04 -29.27
CA ASP A 122 -18.45 0.48 -30.63
C ASP A 122 -17.04 0.11 -31.13
N ALA A 123 -16.07 0.99 -30.97
CA ALA A 123 -14.68 0.72 -31.34
C ALA A 123 -14.07 -0.47 -30.57
N LEU A 124 -14.39 -0.63 -29.28
CA LEU A 124 -13.97 -1.77 -28.46
C LEU A 124 -14.60 -3.08 -28.94
N LEU A 125 -15.90 -3.06 -29.26
CA LEU A 125 -16.60 -4.24 -29.76
C LEU A 125 -16.05 -4.67 -31.13
N GLU A 126 -15.81 -3.73 -32.02
CA GLU A 126 -15.20 -4.01 -33.32
C GLU A 126 -13.77 -4.54 -33.19
N ALA A 127 -12.97 -3.97 -32.28
CA ALA A 127 -11.64 -4.46 -31.98
C ALA A 127 -11.68 -5.87 -31.38
N ALA A 128 -12.66 -6.20 -30.53
CA ALA A 128 -12.81 -7.52 -29.93
C ALA A 128 -13.11 -8.61 -30.99
N GLU A 129 -13.89 -8.27 -32.01
CA GLU A 129 -14.21 -9.20 -33.11
C GLU A 129 -13.02 -9.46 -34.03
N THR A 130 -12.12 -8.49 -34.17
CA THR A 130 -10.98 -8.56 -35.10
C THR A 130 -9.69 -8.98 -34.42
N THR A 131 -9.59 -8.82 -33.07
CA THR A 131 -8.37 -9.13 -32.30
C THR A 131 -8.37 -10.58 -31.85
N GLY A 132 -7.39 -11.34 -32.26
CA GLY A 132 -7.17 -12.74 -31.88
C GLY A 132 -6.46 -13.51 -32.98
N ARG A 133 -5.60 -14.44 -32.58
CA ARG A 133 -4.84 -15.28 -33.54
C ARG A 133 -5.70 -16.36 -34.17
N THR A 134 -6.76 -16.78 -33.47
CA THR A 134 -7.68 -17.81 -33.93
C THR A 134 -9.13 -17.30 -33.97
N PRO A 135 -10.02 -17.91 -34.78
CA PRO A 135 -11.44 -17.58 -34.76
C PRO A 135 -12.07 -17.73 -33.36
N LEU A 136 -11.61 -18.70 -32.60
CA LEU A 136 -12.08 -18.95 -31.23
C LEU A 136 -11.71 -17.83 -30.26
N ASP A 137 -10.51 -17.25 -30.41
CA ASP A 137 -10.07 -16.10 -29.60
C ASP A 137 -10.95 -14.87 -29.86
N ARG A 138 -11.33 -14.64 -31.11
CA ARG A 138 -12.21 -13.54 -31.52
C ARG A 138 -13.62 -13.70 -30.96
N LEU A 139 -14.18 -14.93 -31.06
CA LEU A 139 -15.46 -15.25 -30.45
C LEU A 139 -15.46 -15.08 -28.93
N ARG A 140 -14.41 -15.54 -28.27
CA ARG A 140 -14.26 -15.37 -26.82
C ARG A 140 -14.18 -13.88 -26.45
N ASN A 141 -13.41 -13.09 -27.18
CA ASN A 141 -13.26 -11.66 -26.90
C ASN A 141 -14.58 -10.92 -27.11
N ALA A 142 -15.33 -11.23 -28.15
CA ALA A 142 -16.64 -10.67 -28.38
C ALA A 142 -17.67 -11.05 -27.32
N CYS A 143 -17.60 -12.27 -26.76
CA CYS A 143 -18.50 -12.72 -25.70
C CYS A 143 -18.17 -12.12 -24.32
N LEU A 144 -16.92 -11.71 -24.09
CA LEU A 144 -16.47 -11.14 -22.82
C LEU A 144 -16.71 -9.62 -22.70
N MET A 145 -17.06 -8.96 -23.79
CA MET A 145 -17.37 -7.54 -23.86
C MET A 145 -18.87 -7.31 -23.66
#